data_e286b1f63fed7f152c13bc66b98956ce
#
_entry.id   e286b1f63fed7f152c13bc66b98956ce
#
_cell.length_a   1.000
_cell.length_b   1.000
_cell.length_c   1.000
_cell.angle_alpha   90.00
_cell.angle_beta   90.00
_cell.angle_gamma   90.00
#
_symmetry.space_group_name_H-M   'P 1'
#
loop_
_entity.id
_entity.type
_entity.pdbx_description
1 polymer ?
#
loop_
_entity_poly.entity_id
_entity_poly.type
_entity_poly.pdbx_seq_one_letter_code
_entity_poly.pdbx_strand_id
1 'polypeptide(L)'
;MPQTAYVMGATLTPIKGLRLQGILKMYDKNYSDWSPNAREYDGSDADADRSQVWQAPKYNRLDLHGSYKLPKIGGLDMSINAHIFNALEAVYVQDAVDNSQYNGYGDKLHLPHNAEVFLGTPRYANIGLVVNF
;
A
#
# COMPACT_ATOMS: atom_id res chain seq x y z
N MET A 1 -5.19 1.69 -8.99
CA MET A 1 -4.18 0.63 -8.70
C MET A 1 -2.83 0.94 -9.34
N PRO A 2 -1.68 0.70 -8.68
CA PRO A 2 -0.37 0.92 -9.27
C PRO A 2 -0.14 0.02 -10.48
N GLN A 3 0.39 0.59 -11.57
CA GLN A 3 0.69 -0.17 -12.79
C GLN A 3 2.08 -0.80 -12.74
N THR A 4 2.93 -0.35 -11.81
CA THR A 4 4.27 -0.90 -11.62
C THR A 4 4.45 -1.25 -10.15
N ALA A 5 4.80 -2.50 -9.88
CA ALA A 5 5.11 -2.98 -8.53
C ALA A 5 6.35 -3.87 -8.57
N TYR A 6 7.30 -3.58 -7.69
CA TYR A 6 8.46 -4.43 -7.44
C TYR A 6 8.39 -4.93 -6.00
N VAL A 7 8.61 -6.23 -5.83
CA VAL A 7 8.63 -6.87 -4.52
C VAL A 7 9.95 -7.63 -4.38
N MET A 8 10.69 -7.32 -3.34
CA MET A 8 11.92 -8.01 -2.97
C MET A 8 11.81 -8.53 -1.54
N GLY A 9 12.20 -9.77 -1.31
CA GLY A 9 12.18 -10.38 0.00
C GLY A 9 13.47 -11.10 0.33
N ALA A 10 13.85 -11.04 1.60
CA ALA A 10 14.97 -11.82 2.13
C ALA A 10 14.53 -12.51 3.44
N THR A 11 14.98 -13.76 3.60
CA THR A 11 14.73 -14.54 4.81
C THR A 11 16.06 -14.98 5.38
N LEU A 12 16.26 -14.77 6.69
CA LEU A 12 17.43 -15.13 7.43
C LEU A 12 17.06 -16.09 8.57
N THR A 13 17.90 -17.07 8.81
CA THR A 13 17.79 -18.01 9.93
C THR A 13 19.09 -18.00 10.72
N PRO A 14 19.37 -16.91 11.49
CA PRO A 14 20.68 -16.71 12.10
C PRO A 14 21.01 -17.74 13.19
N ILE A 15 20.00 -18.24 13.85
CA ILE A 15 20.13 -19.31 14.86
C ILE A 15 18.99 -20.33 14.71
N LYS A 16 19.18 -21.52 15.25
CA LYS A 16 18.16 -22.57 15.21
C LYS A 16 16.87 -22.09 15.87
N GLY A 17 15.76 -22.20 15.15
CA GLY A 17 14.42 -21.80 15.61
C GLY A 17 14.07 -20.34 15.37
N LEU A 18 15.00 -19.46 15.01
CA LEU A 18 14.73 -18.06 14.68
C LEU A 18 14.70 -17.85 13.16
N ARG A 19 13.60 -17.34 12.66
CA ARG A 19 13.42 -16.92 11.27
C ARG A 19 13.05 -15.46 11.23
N LEU A 20 13.78 -14.69 10.44
CA LEU A 20 13.54 -13.28 10.19
C LEU A 20 13.32 -13.09 8.67
N GLN A 21 12.30 -12.31 8.32
CA GLN A 21 11.98 -12.01 6.92
C GLN A 21 11.72 -10.52 6.76
N GLY A 22 12.34 -9.93 5.74
CA GLY A 22 12.04 -8.58 5.29
C GLY A 22 11.46 -8.62 3.89
N ILE A 23 10.41 -7.86 3.63
CA ILE A 23 9.75 -7.72 2.33
C ILE A 23 9.67 -6.24 2.00
N LEU A 24 10.46 -5.81 1.02
CA LEU A 24 10.41 -4.47 0.46
C LEU A 24 9.49 -4.46 -0.76
N LYS A 25 8.51 -3.57 -0.73
CA LYS A 25 7.53 -3.35 -1.80
C LYS A 25 7.70 -1.92 -2.31
N MET A 26 7.85 -1.76 -3.61
CA MET A 26 7.97 -0.47 -4.28
C MET A 26 6.84 -0.34 -5.29
N TYR A 27 6.13 0.77 -5.25
CA TYR A 27 4.98 1.03 -6.11
C TYR A 27 5.17 2.33 -6.86
N ASP A 28 4.83 2.31 -8.14
CA ASP A 28 4.88 3.47 -9.03
C ASP A 28 3.71 3.43 -10.02
N LYS A 29 3.48 4.55 -10.67
CA LYS A 29 2.41 4.73 -11.64
C LYS A 29 1.04 4.37 -11.08
N ASN A 30 0.74 4.87 -9.88
CA ASN A 30 -0.57 4.76 -9.27
C ASN A 30 -1.40 5.98 -9.71
N TYR A 31 -2.36 5.76 -10.58
CA TYR A 31 -3.23 6.82 -11.12
C TYR A 31 -4.56 6.80 -10.40
N SER A 32 -5.17 7.97 -10.24
CA SER A 32 -6.54 8.08 -9.73
C SER A 32 -7.52 7.33 -10.65
N ASP A 33 -8.52 6.71 -10.03
CA ASP A 33 -9.64 6.16 -10.77
C ASP A 33 -10.48 7.31 -11.34
N TRP A 34 -11.05 7.10 -12.51
CA TRP A 34 -11.84 8.10 -13.22
C TRP A 34 -13.09 7.47 -13.83
N SER A 35 -14.14 8.30 -13.99
CA SER A 35 -15.35 7.85 -14.68
C SER A 35 -15.17 7.99 -16.19
N PRO A 36 -15.42 6.95 -16.98
CA PRO A 36 -15.40 7.04 -18.43
C PRO A 36 -16.31 8.14 -18.99
N ASN A 37 -17.47 8.32 -18.40
CA ASN A 37 -18.45 9.31 -18.82
C ASN A 37 -17.94 10.76 -18.64
N ALA A 38 -17.07 11.00 -17.67
CA ALA A 38 -16.47 12.31 -17.43
C ALA A 38 -15.45 12.71 -18.52
N ARG A 39 -15.05 11.76 -19.35
CA ARG A 39 -14.07 11.94 -20.44
C ARG A 39 -14.66 11.69 -21.82
N GLU A 40 -15.95 11.40 -21.87
CA GLU A 40 -16.65 11.21 -23.12
C GLU A 40 -16.86 12.56 -23.81
N TYR A 41 -16.48 12.64 -25.09
CA TYR A 41 -16.72 13.81 -25.92
C TYR A 41 -18.05 13.63 -26.66
N ASP A 42 -19.04 14.37 -26.25
CA ASP A 42 -20.34 14.40 -26.89
C ASP A 42 -20.46 15.47 -28.00
N GLY A 43 -19.36 16.17 -28.31
CA GLY A 43 -19.31 17.24 -29.27
C GLY A 43 -19.71 18.62 -28.74
N SER A 44 -20.23 18.70 -27.54
CA SER A 44 -20.71 19.93 -26.89
C SER A 44 -19.76 20.48 -25.83
N ASP A 45 -18.93 19.64 -25.23
CA ASP A 45 -18.03 20.00 -24.14
C ASP A 45 -16.61 20.21 -24.68
N ALA A 46 -16.35 21.42 -25.21
CA ALA A 46 -15.03 21.80 -25.72
C ALA A 46 -13.95 21.82 -24.59
N ASP A 47 -14.39 21.87 -23.33
CA ASP A 47 -13.54 22.01 -22.16
C ASP A 47 -13.27 20.67 -21.45
N ALA A 48 -13.73 19.53 -21.99
CA ALA A 48 -13.48 18.23 -21.41
C ALA A 48 -11.96 17.93 -21.39
N ASP A 49 -11.37 17.90 -20.21
CA ASP A 49 -9.96 17.56 -20.05
C ASP A 49 -9.73 16.06 -20.31
N ARG A 50 -9.03 15.77 -21.38
CA ARG A 50 -8.63 14.40 -21.79
C ARG A 50 -7.20 14.07 -21.44
N SER A 51 -6.55 14.94 -20.69
CA SER A 51 -5.19 14.70 -20.21
C SER A 51 -5.13 13.49 -19.25
N GLN A 52 -3.93 13.07 -18.92
CA GLN A 52 -3.72 11.99 -17.98
C GLN A 52 -4.27 12.40 -16.59
N VAL A 53 -5.06 11.53 -15.99
CA VAL A 53 -5.50 11.70 -14.59
C VAL A 53 -4.30 11.76 -13.65
N TRP A 54 -4.50 12.35 -12.47
CA TRP A 54 -3.43 12.54 -11.52
C TRP A 54 -2.73 11.23 -11.15
N GLN A 55 -1.41 11.29 -11.16
CA GLN A 55 -0.55 10.20 -10.72
C GLN A 55 -0.10 10.47 -9.28
N ALA A 56 -0.47 9.57 -8.37
CA ALA A 56 0.00 9.63 -7.00
C ALA A 56 1.52 9.41 -6.92
N PRO A 57 2.21 10.00 -5.94
CA PRO A 57 3.64 9.80 -5.72
C PRO A 57 3.98 8.32 -5.55
N LYS A 58 5.12 7.91 -6.10
CA LYS A 58 5.69 6.58 -5.83
C LYS A 58 6.01 6.42 -4.36
N TYR A 59 5.91 5.19 -3.85
CA TYR A 59 6.22 4.90 -2.47
C TYR A 59 6.86 3.54 -2.28
N ASN A 60 7.55 3.40 -1.14
CA ASN A 60 8.17 2.15 -0.72
C ASN A 60 7.60 1.74 0.64
N ARG A 61 7.35 0.46 0.81
CA ARG A 61 6.88 -0.11 2.08
C ARG A 61 7.73 -1.31 2.45
N LEU A 62 8.24 -1.32 3.67
CA LEU A 62 8.99 -2.44 4.25
C LEU A 62 8.13 -3.15 5.29
N ASP A 63 7.90 -4.42 5.10
CA ASP A 63 7.25 -5.30 6.07
C ASP A 63 8.32 -6.24 6.67
N LEU A 64 8.33 -6.39 8.00
CA LEU A 64 9.24 -7.26 8.73
C LEU A 64 8.45 -8.32 9.47
N HIS A 65 8.92 -9.55 9.37
CA HIS A 65 8.31 -10.71 10.02
C HIS A 65 9.37 -11.49 10.76
N GLY A 66 9.05 -11.91 11.98
CA GLY A 66 9.90 -12.76 12.78
C GLY A 66 9.12 -13.92 13.40
N SER A 67 9.73 -15.07 13.46
CA SER A 67 9.21 -16.21 14.24
C SER A 67 10.34 -16.88 15.02
N TYR A 68 10.06 -17.21 16.25
CA TYR A 68 10.99 -17.91 17.12
C TYR A 68 10.33 -19.11 17.77
N LYS A 69 10.90 -20.29 17.50
CA LYS A 69 10.48 -21.51 18.16
C LYS A 69 11.18 -21.61 19.49
N LEU A 70 10.40 -21.58 20.56
CA LEU A 70 10.90 -21.71 21.94
C LEU A 70 11.37 -23.13 22.20
N PRO A 71 12.32 -23.33 23.13
CA PRO A 71 12.63 -24.67 23.68
C PRO A 71 11.37 -25.28 24.23
N LYS A 72 11.26 -26.63 24.14
CA LYS A 72 10.14 -27.36 24.76
C LYS A 72 10.13 -27.14 26.25
N ILE A 73 8.99 -26.73 26.80
CA ILE A 73 8.77 -26.56 28.23
C ILE A 73 7.59 -27.44 28.62
N GLY A 74 7.80 -28.39 29.50
CA GLY A 74 6.74 -29.27 29.99
C GLY A 74 6.05 -30.11 28.92
N GLY A 75 6.75 -30.42 27.79
CA GLY A 75 6.17 -31.15 26.65
C GLY A 75 5.44 -30.29 25.64
N LEU A 76 5.25 -28.99 25.92
CA LEU A 76 4.58 -28.05 25.02
C LEU A 76 5.54 -27.51 23.94
N ASP A 77 5.08 -27.48 22.72
CA ASP A 77 5.72 -26.79 21.63
C ASP A 77 5.17 -25.35 21.49
N MET A 78 6.04 -24.36 21.67
CA MET A 78 5.64 -22.96 21.64
C MET A 78 6.44 -22.19 20.59
N SER A 79 5.80 -21.22 19.94
CA SER A 79 6.47 -20.27 19.06
C SER A 79 5.90 -18.87 19.23
N ILE A 80 6.78 -17.89 19.13
CA ILE A 80 6.43 -16.46 19.11
C ILE A 80 6.53 -15.98 17.65
N ASN A 81 5.50 -15.26 17.18
CA ASN A 81 5.50 -14.60 15.91
C ASN A 81 5.36 -13.09 16.12
N ALA A 82 6.16 -12.32 15.43
CA ALA A 82 6.09 -10.86 15.46
C ALA A 82 6.08 -10.32 14.03
N HIS A 83 5.24 -9.33 13.77
CA HIS A 83 5.11 -8.71 12.48
C HIS A 83 5.09 -7.19 12.64
N ILE A 84 5.86 -6.50 11.82
CA ILE A 84 5.85 -5.04 11.72
C ILE A 84 5.53 -4.71 10.27
N PHE A 85 4.42 -4.06 10.04
CA PHE A 85 3.99 -3.62 8.73
C PHE A 85 4.30 -2.13 8.55
N ASN A 86 4.73 -1.76 7.34
CA ASN A 86 5.16 -0.41 7.03
C ASN A 86 6.24 0.10 8.01
N ALA A 87 7.30 -0.69 8.21
CA ALA A 87 8.36 -0.40 9.19
C ALA A 87 9.05 0.95 8.95
N LEU A 88 9.09 1.43 7.71
CA LEU A 88 9.65 2.73 7.33
C LEU A 88 8.70 3.91 7.63
N GLU A 89 7.48 3.63 8.11
CA GLU A 89 6.46 4.65 8.39
C GLU A 89 6.14 5.54 7.17
N ALA A 90 6.16 4.93 5.99
CA ALA A 90 5.84 5.64 4.76
C ALA A 90 4.39 6.12 4.78
N VAL A 91 4.18 7.41 4.53
CA VAL A 91 2.85 7.97 4.23
C VAL A 91 2.66 7.87 2.73
N TYR A 92 1.62 7.19 2.30
CA TYR A 92 1.39 6.95 0.88
C TYR A 92 -0.08 6.97 0.53
N VAL A 93 -0.36 7.32 -0.72
CA VAL A 93 -1.70 7.23 -1.31
C VAL A 93 -1.90 5.79 -1.78
N GLN A 94 -2.82 5.10 -1.12
CA GLN A 94 -3.19 3.73 -1.48
C GLN A 94 -4.10 3.72 -2.69
N ASP A 95 -5.05 4.66 -2.71
CA ASP A 95 -6.02 4.81 -3.77
C ASP A 95 -6.41 6.26 -3.94
N ALA A 96 -6.90 6.63 -5.11
CA ALA A 96 -7.37 7.97 -5.41
C ALA A 96 -8.50 7.93 -6.45
N VAL A 97 -9.47 8.83 -6.28
CA VAL A 97 -10.58 9.01 -7.21
C VAL A 97 -10.52 10.42 -7.78
N ASP A 98 -10.65 10.53 -9.09
CA ASP A 98 -10.73 11.82 -9.77
C ASP A 98 -12.16 12.38 -9.66
N ASN A 99 -12.29 13.46 -8.92
CA ASN A 99 -13.54 14.18 -8.71
C ASN A 99 -13.64 15.49 -9.52
N SER A 100 -12.79 15.67 -10.53
CA SER A 100 -12.74 16.89 -11.35
C SER A 100 -14.10 17.27 -11.93
N GLN A 101 -14.89 16.29 -12.37
CA GLN A 101 -16.24 16.51 -12.92
C GLN A 101 -17.23 17.16 -11.93
N TYR A 102 -17.01 16.98 -10.64
CA TYR A 102 -17.90 17.49 -9.57
C TYR A 102 -17.48 18.87 -9.04
N ASN A 103 -16.35 19.39 -9.49
CA ASN A 103 -15.87 20.69 -9.08
C ASN A 103 -16.67 21.81 -9.80
N GLY A 104 -17.79 22.21 -9.19
CA GLY A 104 -18.68 23.22 -9.77
C GLY A 104 -18.17 24.66 -9.68
N TYR A 105 -17.16 24.94 -8.87
CA TYR A 105 -16.64 26.29 -8.60
C TYR A 105 -15.18 26.49 -9.00
N GLY A 106 -14.51 25.46 -9.47
CA GLY A 106 -13.11 25.48 -9.89
C GLY A 106 -12.91 24.94 -11.30
N ASP A 107 -11.66 24.69 -11.62
CA ASP A 107 -11.34 23.99 -12.87
C ASP A 107 -11.75 22.51 -12.79
N LYS A 108 -11.96 21.92 -13.95
CA LYS A 108 -12.25 20.49 -14.09
C LYS A 108 -11.02 19.70 -14.55
N LEU A 109 -9.82 20.20 -14.24
CA LEU A 109 -8.57 19.55 -14.60
C LEU A 109 -8.30 18.34 -13.72
N HIS A 110 -7.63 17.34 -14.27
CA HIS A 110 -7.23 16.12 -13.56
C HIS A 110 -5.98 16.33 -12.69
N LEU A 111 -6.05 17.30 -11.77
CA LEU A 111 -4.95 17.73 -10.90
C LEU A 111 -5.16 17.24 -9.46
N PRO A 112 -4.12 17.27 -8.61
CA PRO A 112 -4.19 16.75 -7.23
C PRO A 112 -5.31 17.35 -6.40
N HIS A 113 -5.64 18.62 -6.59
CA HIS A 113 -6.68 19.32 -5.81
C HIS A 113 -8.10 18.84 -6.14
N ASN A 114 -8.29 18.17 -7.27
CA ASN A 114 -9.54 17.53 -7.65
C ASN A 114 -9.56 16.03 -7.35
N ALA A 115 -8.49 15.48 -6.80
CA ALA A 115 -8.41 14.08 -6.43
C ALA A 115 -8.79 13.86 -4.96
N GLU A 116 -9.72 12.96 -4.72
CA GLU A 116 -9.97 12.39 -3.40
C GLU A 116 -8.97 11.27 -3.15
N VAL A 117 -8.21 11.35 -2.06
CA VAL A 117 -7.13 10.41 -1.78
C VAL A 117 -7.42 9.58 -0.54
N PHE A 118 -7.12 8.30 -0.62
CA PHE A 118 -7.17 7.35 0.48
C PHE A 118 -5.76 6.98 0.89
N LEU A 119 -5.38 7.34 2.11
CA LEU A 119 -4.06 7.05 2.62
C LEU A 119 -3.94 5.57 3.02
N GLY A 120 -2.76 5.03 2.82
CA GLY A 120 -2.44 3.67 3.24
C GLY A 120 -2.28 3.54 4.75
N THR A 121 -2.25 2.29 5.19
CA THR A 121 -2.13 1.96 6.61
C THR A 121 -0.81 2.47 7.18
N PRO A 122 -0.81 3.16 8.34
CA PRO A 122 0.40 3.57 9.02
C PRO A 122 1.20 2.37 9.52
N ARG A 123 2.37 2.63 10.11
CA ARG A 123 3.13 1.55 10.77
C ARG A 123 2.31 0.94 11.91
N TYR A 124 2.24 -0.38 11.92
CA TYR A 124 1.66 -1.12 13.02
C TYR A 124 2.41 -2.43 13.24
N ALA A 125 2.31 -2.97 14.45
CA ALA A 125 2.94 -4.22 14.81
C ALA A 125 1.95 -5.13 15.53
N ASN A 126 2.13 -6.43 15.35
CA ASN A 126 1.46 -7.42 16.16
C ASN A 126 2.44 -8.49 16.65
N ILE A 127 2.11 -9.12 17.78
CA ILE A 127 2.84 -10.22 18.35
C ILE A 127 1.85 -11.32 18.71
N GLY A 128 2.17 -12.54 18.34
CA GLY A 128 1.36 -13.72 18.62
C GLY A 128 2.17 -14.82 19.29
N LEU A 129 1.53 -15.56 20.19
CA LEU A 129 2.05 -16.79 20.77
C LEU A 129 1.23 -17.97 20.25
N VAL A 130 1.91 -18.97 19.73
CA VAL A 130 1.29 -20.25 19.32
C VAL A 130 1.75 -21.33 20.30
N VAL A 131 0.80 -22.06 20.86
CA VAL A 131 1.05 -23.19 21.80
C VAL A 131 0.38 -24.43 21.22
N ASN A 132 1.16 -25.49 21.03
CA ASN A 132 0.67 -26.79 20.60
C ASN A 132 0.86 -27.77 21.75
N PHE A 133 -0.19 -28.51 22.12
CA PHE A 133 -0.25 -29.47 23.20
C PHE A 133 -0.70 -30.84 22.69
#